data_ba9348520f45e59c8091c0748ec92463
#
_entry.id   ba9348520f45e59c8091c0748ec92463
#
_cell.length_a   1.000
_cell.length_b   1.000
_cell.length_c   1.000
_cell.angle_alpha   90.00
_cell.angle_beta   90.00
_cell.angle_gamma   90.00
#
_symmetry.space_group_name_H-M   'P 1'
#
loop_
_entity.id
_entity.type
_entity.pdbx_description
1 polymer ?
#
loop_
_entity_poly.entity_id
_entity_poly.type
_entity_poly.pdbx_seq_one_letter_code
_entity_poly.pdbx_strand_id
1 'polypeptide(L)'
;CQACVDACQLDTLKTRKDIIPVVQELHDYDGPIYAMVAPAVSGQFGPDITMGKLRTAFKRLGFTGMLEVAVFADILTLKEALEFDKNINSEDQFQLTSCCCPMWIAMIKKLYHQLLPNVPGSVSPMIAGGRTVKALHPKAKTVFIGPCLAKKAERKEPDLVGAVDYVLTYQELRDLFSVTNIDLASLPEDNLPHASEAGISYAYAGGVSEAVTETVHQLNPDRQVDIKTRKADG
;
A
#
# COMPACT_ATOMS: atom_id res chain seq x y z
N CYS A 1 -0.70 -10.68 -5.20
CA CYS A 1 -1.25 -11.80 -5.96
C CYS A 1 -0.50 -11.97 -7.29
N GLN A 2 -0.04 -13.15 -7.59
CA GLN A 2 0.64 -13.53 -8.84
C GLN A 2 0.25 -14.96 -9.24
N ALA A 3 -0.60 -15.61 -8.45
CA ALA A 3 -0.95 -17.02 -8.58
C ALA A 3 -1.35 -17.47 -9.99
N CYS A 4 -2.05 -16.64 -10.77
CA CYS A 4 -2.42 -16.98 -12.14
C CYS A 4 -1.21 -17.05 -13.09
N VAL A 5 -0.17 -16.25 -12.86
CA VAL A 5 1.08 -16.30 -13.64
C VAL A 5 1.88 -17.53 -13.25
N ASP A 6 2.01 -17.78 -11.96
CA ASP A 6 2.79 -18.91 -11.43
C ASP A 6 2.13 -20.27 -11.78
N ALA A 7 0.79 -20.32 -11.88
CA ALA A 7 0.05 -21.50 -12.28
C ALA A 7 0.02 -21.75 -13.81
N CYS A 8 0.53 -20.83 -14.62
CA CYS A 8 0.49 -20.94 -16.07
C CYS A 8 1.56 -21.90 -16.60
N GLN A 9 1.20 -23.16 -16.83
CA GLN A 9 2.12 -24.20 -17.35
C GLN A 9 2.71 -23.88 -18.74
N LEU A 10 2.03 -23.05 -19.52
CA LEU A 10 2.46 -22.67 -20.88
C LEU A 10 3.32 -21.40 -20.88
N ASP A 11 3.59 -20.79 -19.73
CA ASP A 11 4.33 -19.53 -19.58
C ASP A 11 3.84 -18.38 -20.51
N THR A 12 2.55 -18.44 -20.87
CA THR A 12 1.91 -17.45 -21.76
C THR A 12 1.37 -16.25 -21.04
N LEU A 13 1.11 -16.37 -19.72
CA LEU A 13 0.69 -15.26 -18.89
C LEU A 13 1.92 -14.49 -18.40
N LYS A 14 2.02 -13.24 -18.80
CA LYS A 14 3.10 -12.34 -18.36
C LYS A 14 2.54 -11.14 -17.61
N THR A 15 3.27 -10.71 -16.62
CA THR A 15 2.94 -9.47 -15.91
C THR A 15 3.36 -8.26 -16.73
N ARG A 16 2.52 -7.23 -16.79
CA ARG A 16 2.94 -5.94 -17.31
C ARG A 16 3.98 -5.33 -16.36
N LYS A 17 5.15 -5.04 -16.89
CA LYS A 17 6.21 -4.33 -16.17
C LYS A 17 6.10 -2.83 -16.40
N ASP A 18 6.17 -2.05 -15.32
CA ASP A 18 6.19 -0.58 -15.39
C ASP A 18 7.62 -0.02 -15.21
N ILE A 19 8.64 -0.88 -15.15
CA ILE A 19 10.04 -0.48 -14.91
C ILE A 19 10.59 0.44 -16.02
N ILE A 20 10.35 0.10 -17.28
CA ILE A 20 10.85 0.90 -18.42
C ILE A 20 10.23 2.29 -18.43
N PRO A 21 8.89 2.47 -18.38
CA PRO A 21 8.32 3.81 -18.31
C PRO A 21 8.74 4.59 -17.06
N VAL A 22 8.96 3.94 -15.91
CA VAL A 22 9.47 4.63 -14.71
C VAL A 22 10.88 5.15 -14.94
N VAL A 23 11.78 4.35 -15.54
CA VAL A 23 13.15 4.80 -15.88
C VAL A 23 13.12 5.96 -16.85
N GLN A 24 12.26 5.91 -17.87
CA GLN A 24 12.09 7.02 -18.83
C GLN A 24 11.62 8.30 -18.12
N GLU A 25 10.65 8.20 -17.21
CA GLU A 25 10.21 9.36 -16.44
C GLU A 25 11.29 9.93 -15.54
N LEU A 26 12.07 9.07 -14.86
CA LEU A 26 13.20 9.52 -14.03
C LEU A 26 14.28 10.23 -14.83
N HIS A 27 14.40 9.95 -16.13
CA HIS A 27 15.36 10.57 -17.02
C HIS A 27 14.83 11.84 -17.69
N ASP A 28 13.57 11.79 -18.19
CA ASP A 28 13.05 12.79 -19.13
C ASP A 28 12.09 13.81 -18.48
N TYR A 29 11.54 13.51 -17.30
CA TYR A 29 10.54 14.36 -16.69
C TYR A 29 11.15 15.44 -15.79
N ASP A 30 10.90 16.72 -16.11
CA ASP A 30 11.42 17.87 -15.36
C ASP A 30 10.67 18.17 -14.04
N GLY A 31 9.57 17.46 -13.76
CA GLY A 31 8.78 17.65 -12.55
C GLY A 31 9.18 16.69 -11.43
N PRO A 32 8.61 16.88 -10.22
CA PRO A 32 8.91 16.00 -9.10
C PRO A 32 8.30 14.61 -9.28
N ILE A 33 9.10 13.58 -8.95
CA ILE A 33 8.68 12.18 -8.95
C ILE A 33 8.84 11.62 -7.54
N TYR A 34 7.76 11.13 -6.95
CA TYR A 34 7.76 10.57 -5.60
C TYR A 34 7.59 9.05 -5.61
N ALA A 35 8.46 8.36 -4.89
CA ALA A 35 8.30 6.95 -4.56
C ALA A 35 7.35 6.81 -3.36
N MET A 36 6.35 5.94 -3.46
CA MET A 36 5.38 5.64 -2.41
C MET A 36 5.52 4.17 -2.03
N VAL A 37 6.11 3.90 -0.85
CA VAL A 37 6.53 2.56 -0.47
C VAL A 37 5.53 1.91 0.47
N ALA A 38 5.06 0.71 0.12
CA ALA A 38 4.10 -0.04 0.93
C ALA A 38 4.72 -0.51 2.27
N PRO A 39 3.91 -0.66 3.34
CA PRO A 39 4.38 -1.12 4.65
C PRO A 39 5.15 -2.45 4.58
N ALA A 40 4.75 -3.37 3.69
CA ALA A 40 5.38 -4.67 3.51
C ALA A 40 6.82 -4.64 2.94
N VAL A 41 7.43 -3.47 2.83
CA VAL A 41 8.84 -3.32 2.42
C VAL A 41 9.82 -3.82 3.48
N SER A 42 9.41 -3.83 4.73
CA SER A 42 10.23 -4.32 5.85
C SER A 42 10.77 -5.72 5.57
N GLY A 43 12.07 -5.90 5.69
CA GLY A 43 12.76 -7.17 5.45
C GLY A 43 12.90 -7.59 3.97
N GLN A 44 12.32 -6.87 3.00
CA GLN A 44 12.35 -7.27 1.58
C GLN A 44 13.75 -7.18 0.95
N PHE A 45 14.60 -6.33 1.46
CA PHE A 45 15.95 -6.07 0.92
C PHE A 45 17.06 -6.52 1.87
N GLY A 46 16.72 -7.21 2.94
CA GLY A 46 17.63 -7.67 3.99
C GLY A 46 17.33 -7.02 5.34
N PRO A 47 17.75 -7.67 6.44
CA PRO A 47 17.43 -7.23 7.80
C PRO A 47 18.04 -5.87 8.16
N ASP A 48 19.18 -5.52 7.55
CA ASP A 48 19.94 -4.29 7.84
C ASP A 48 19.55 -3.11 6.95
N ILE A 49 18.54 -3.28 6.07
CA ILE A 49 18.07 -2.21 5.17
C ILE A 49 16.92 -1.47 5.81
N THR A 50 17.23 -0.31 6.31
CA THR A 50 16.28 0.60 6.98
C THR A 50 15.52 1.47 5.99
N MET A 51 14.46 2.12 6.45
CA MET A 51 13.72 3.11 5.65
C MET A 51 14.59 4.32 5.28
N GLY A 52 15.53 4.71 6.14
CA GLY A 52 16.47 5.79 5.86
C GLY A 52 17.42 5.46 4.71
N LYS A 53 17.97 4.24 4.66
CA LYS A 53 18.77 3.77 3.52
C LYS A 53 17.96 3.70 2.23
N LEU A 54 16.70 3.23 2.31
CA LEU A 54 15.81 3.22 1.15
C LEU A 54 15.52 4.62 0.62
N ARG A 55 15.29 5.62 1.50
CA ARG A 55 15.13 7.02 1.07
C ARG A 55 16.36 7.51 0.30
N THR A 56 17.55 7.24 0.81
CA THR A 56 18.80 7.58 0.12
C THR A 56 18.90 6.87 -1.24
N ALA A 57 18.52 5.58 -1.30
CA ALA A 57 18.53 4.83 -2.55
C ALA A 57 17.59 5.43 -3.60
N PHE A 58 16.36 5.80 -3.21
CA PHE A 58 15.41 6.43 -4.12
C PHE A 58 15.90 7.78 -4.62
N LYS A 59 16.53 8.61 -3.77
CA LYS A 59 17.17 9.86 -4.22
C LYS A 59 18.26 9.60 -5.22
N ARG A 60 19.09 8.56 -5.04
CA ARG A 60 20.12 8.17 -6.01
C ARG A 60 19.56 7.67 -7.35
N LEU A 61 18.37 7.06 -7.34
CA LEU A 61 17.66 6.69 -8.56
C LEU A 61 17.06 7.89 -9.32
N GLY A 62 17.05 9.09 -8.73
CA GLY A 62 16.48 10.29 -9.32
C GLY A 62 15.09 10.67 -8.83
N PHE A 63 14.53 9.95 -7.84
CA PHE A 63 13.28 10.36 -7.21
C PHE A 63 13.48 11.63 -6.37
N THR A 64 12.51 12.51 -6.39
CA THR A 64 12.47 13.72 -5.56
C THR A 64 12.39 13.38 -4.07
N GLY A 65 11.68 12.29 -3.74
CA GLY A 65 11.56 11.82 -2.38
C GLY A 65 10.82 10.49 -2.28
N MET A 66 10.80 9.94 -1.06
CA MET A 66 10.11 8.70 -0.71
C MET A 66 9.11 8.95 0.41
N LEU A 67 7.87 8.47 0.21
CA LEU A 67 6.81 8.49 1.21
C LEU A 67 6.51 7.06 1.68
N GLU A 68 6.31 6.91 2.97
CA GLU A 68 5.81 5.67 3.57
C GLU A 68 4.29 5.64 3.47
N VAL A 69 3.76 4.67 2.73
CA VAL A 69 2.31 4.51 2.59
C VAL A 69 1.66 4.09 3.91
N ALA A 70 2.43 3.58 4.86
CA ALA A 70 2.00 3.32 6.23
C ALA A 70 1.39 4.54 6.93
N VAL A 71 1.87 5.76 6.66
CA VAL A 71 1.28 7.00 7.20
C VAL A 71 -0.17 7.18 6.75
N PHE A 72 -0.48 6.79 5.51
CA PHE A 72 -1.86 6.82 5.01
C PHE A 72 -2.70 5.64 5.52
N ALA A 73 -2.06 4.53 5.90
CA ALA A 73 -2.72 3.46 6.62
C ALA A 73 -3.14 3.92 8.03
N ASP A 74 -2.32 4.69 8.74
CA ASP A 74 -2.69 5.31 10.03
C ASP A 74 -3.97 6.15 9.91
N ILE A 75 -4.02 7.03 8.91
CA ILE A 75 -5.19 7.90 8.66
C ILE A 75 -6.44 7.06 8.36
N LEU A 76 -6.29 6.01 7.57
CA LEU A 76 -7.39 5.11 7.23
C LEU A 76 -7.86 4.29 8.40
N THR A 77 -6.95 3.80 9.25
CA THR A 77 -7.27 3.10 10.48
C THR A 77 -8.17 3.96 11.37
N LEU A 78 -7.79 5.21 11.59
CA LEU A 78 -8.60 6.15 12.36
C LEU A 78 -9.99 6.35 11.74
N LYS A 79 -10.06 6.52 10.41
CA LYS A 79 -11.33 6.68 9.71
C LYS A 79 -12.21 5.43 9.83
N GLU A 80 -11.67 4.24 9.60
CA GLU A 80 -12.41 2.98 9.71
C GLU A 80 -12.87 2.71 11.14
N ALA A 81 -12.07 3.06 12.15
CA ALA A 81 -12.45 2.97 13.56
C ALA A 81 -13.61 3.90 13.89
N LEU A 82 -13.59 5.14 13.42
CA LEU A 82 -14.69 6.09 13.61
C LEU A 82 -15.98 5.66 12.89
N GLU A 83 -15.85 5.12 11.67
CA GLU A 83 -16.99 4.55 10.93
C GLU A 83 -17.59 3.35 11.66
N PHE A 84 -16.73 2.46 12.17
CA PHE A 84 -17.16 1.32 12.97
C PHE A 84 -17.89 1.78 14.25
N ASP A 85 -17.31 2.70 15.00
CA ASP A 85 -17.88 3.22 16.24
C ASP A 85 -19.26 3.84 16.03
N LYS A 86 -19.44 4.52 14.90
CA LYS A 86 -20.72 5.15 14.53
C LYS A 86 -21.77 4.16 14.06
N ASN A 87 -21.40 3.16 13.27
CA ASN A 87 -22.33 2.34 12.50
C ASN A 87 -22.65 1.01 13.16
N ILE A 88 -21.78 0.48 14.01
CA ILE A 88 -21.96 -0.82 14.67
C ILE A 88 -22.45 -0.61 16.11
N ASN A 89 -23.72 -0.83 16.34
CA ASN A 89 -24.38 -0.56 17.62
C ASN A 89 -25.06 -1.79 18.23
N SER A 90 -25.06 -2.94 17.54
CA SER A 90 -25.66 -4.20 17.98
C SER A 90 -24.86 -5.40 17.44
N GLU A 91 -25.03 -6.58 18.06
CA GLU A 91 -24.30 -7.81 17.74
C GLU A 91 -24.59 -8.38 16.34
N ASP A 92 -25.72 -8.03 15.75
CA ASP A 92 -26.14 -8.43 14.41
C ASP A 92 -25.56 -7.53 13.30
N GLN A 93 -25.01 -6.39 13.66
CA GLN A 93 -24.32 -5.49 12.74
C GLN A 93 -22.84 -5.83 12.65
N PHE A 94 -22.28 -5.69 11.45
CA PHE A 94 -20.85 -5.89 11.26
C PHE A 94 -20.30 -5.00 10.15
N GLN A 95 -19.01 -4.71 10.24
CA GLN A 95 -18.23 -4.04 9.23
C GLN A 95 -17.06 -4.93 8.85
N LEU A 96 -16.80 -5.07 7.55
CA LEU A 96 -15.59 -5.71 7.05
C LEU A 96 -14.43 -4.75 7.20
N THR A 97 -13.26 -5.23 7.61
CA THR A 97 -12.03 -4.46 7.57
C THR A 97 -11.31 -4.70 6.25
N SER A 98 -10.32 -3.84 5.93
CA SER A 98 -9.47 -3.99 4.76
C SER A 98 -10.08 -3.52 3.44
N CYS A 99 -10.07 -2.22 3.22
CA CYS A 99 -10.24 -1.62 1.88
C CYS A 99 -8.94 -1.66 1.05
N CYS A 100 -7.81 -2.05 1.62
CA CYS A 100 -6.48 -1.91 1.03
C CYS A 100 -6.09 -3.00 0.01
N CYS A 101 -6.77 -4.17 0.03
CA CYS A 101 -6.48 -5.27 -0.87
C CYS A 101 -7.40 -5.26 -2.10
N PRO A 102 -6.90 -4.92 -3.31
CA PRO A 102 -7.75 -4.85 -4.50
C PRO A 102 -8.33 -6.22 -4.91
N MET A 103 -7.66 -7.32 -4.58
CA MET A 103 -8.18 -8.66 -4.86
C MET A 103 -9.35 -9.00 -3.94
N TRP A 104 -9.26 -8.63 -2.66
CA TRP A 104 -10.35 -8.76 -1.71
C TRP A 104 -11.59 -7.97 -2.16
N ILE A 105 -11.40 -6.70 -2.50
CA ILE A 105 -12.48 -5.84 -3.01
C ILE A 105 -13.09 -6.41 -4.30
N ALA A 106 -12.26 -6.90 -5.23
CA ALA A 106 -12.73 -7.52 -6.47
C ALA A 106 -13.54 -8.81 -6.19
N MET A 107 -13.13 -9.61 -5.20
CA MET A 107 -13.86 -10.81 -4.79
C MET A 107 -15.23 -10.44 -4.20
N ILE A 108 -15.29 -9.46 -3.29
CA ILE A 108 -16.56 -8.97 -2.73
C ILE A 108 -17.46 -8.47 -3.86
N LYS A 109 -16.96 -7.61 -4.74
CA LYS A 109 -17.75 -7.06 -5.87
C LYS A 109 -18.28 -8.13 -6.82
N LYS A 110 -17.56 -9.23 -7.04
CA LYS A 110 -17.91 -10.24 -8.04
C LYS A 110 -18.67 -11.43 -7.48
N LEU A 111 -18.32 -11.89 -6.30
CA LEU A 111 -18.84 -13.13 -5.72
C LEU A 111 -19.73 -12.91 -4.50
N TYR A 112 -19.52 -11.85 -3.76
CA TYR A 112 -20.18 -11.57 -2.48
C TYR A 112 -20.74 -10.16 -2.44
N HIS A 113 -21.35 -9.70 -3.54
CA HIS A 113 -21.83 -8.32 -3.69
C HIS A 113 -22.84 -7.91 -2.62
N GLN A 114 -23.52 -8.85 -1.97
CA GLN A 114 -24.39 -8.59 -0.81
C GLN A 114 -23.64 -8.04 0.41
N LEU A 115 -22.31 -8.22 0.48
CA LEU A 115 -21.45 -7.70 1.55
C LEU A 115 -20.92 -6.29 1.27
N LEU A 116 -21.15 -5.73 0.08
CA LEU A 116 -20.66 -4.39 -0.27
C LEU A 116 -21.08 -3.29 0.72
N PRO A 117 -22.31 -3.29 1.27
CA PRO A 117 -22.71 -2.29 2.27
C PRO A 117 -21.90 -2.34 3.57
N ASN A 118 -21.23 -3.47 3.84
CA ASN A 118 -20.42 -3.67 5.03
C ASN A 118 -18.93 -3.35 4.80
N VAL A 119 -18.53 -2.99 3.58
CA VAL A 119 -17.16 -2.58 3.26
C VAL A 119 -17.00 -1.10 3.58
N PRO A 120 -15.93 -0.68 4.29
CA PRO A 120 -15.68 0.73 4.56
C PRO A 120 -15.62 1.56 3.28
N GLY A 121 -16.21 2.75 3.32
CA GLY A 121 -16.25 3.69 2.17
C GLY A 121 -14.92 4.40 1.90
N SER A 122 -13.80 3.74 2.16
CA SER A 122 -12.45 4.29 2.05
C SER A 122 -11.72 3.75 0.82
N VAL A 123 -10.81 4.57 0.27
CA VAL A 123 -9.86 4.11 -0.76
C VAL A 123 -8.64 3.49 -0.08
N SER A 124 -7.87 2.70 -0.81
CA SER A 124 -6.64 2.12 -0.24
C SER A 124 -5.60 3.18 0.15
N PRO A 125 -4.67 2.87 1.09
CA PRO A 125 -3.57 3.77 1.45
C PRO A 125 -2.73 4.22 0.25
N MET A 126 -2.54 3.37 -0.75
CA MET A 126 -1.88 3.72 -2.01
C MET A 126 -2.59 4.87 -2.72
N ILE A 127 -3.89 4.78 -2.86
CA ILE A 127 -4.70 5.80 -3.55
C ILE A 127 -4.80 7.08 -2.73
N ALA A 128 -4.98 6.96 -1.41
CA ALA A 128 -4.98 8.10 -0.50
C ALA A 128 -3.66 8.89 -0.60
N GLY A 129 -2.53 8.19 -0.52
CA GLY A 129 -1.21 8.78 -0.67
C GLY A 129 -1.01 9.46 -2.03
N GLY A 130 -1.38 8.77 -3.11
CA GLY A 130 -1.27 9.33 -4.46
C GLY A 130 -2.10 10.61 -4.64
N ARG A 131 -3.35 10.61 -4.18
CA ARG A 131 -4.22 11.81 -4.20
C ARG A 131 -3.64 12.95 -3.37
N THR A 132 -3.10 12.65 -2.20
CA THR A 132 -2.45 13.67 -1.35
C THR A 132 -1.24 14.28 -2.04
N VAL A 133 -0.36 13.47 -2.62
CA VAL A 133 0.80 13.98 -3.38
C VAL A 133 0.33 14.87 -4.53
N LYS A 134 -0.67 14.44 -5.30
CA LYS A 134 -1.20 15.23 -6.43
C LYS A 134 -1.87 16.54 -5.98
N ALA A 135 -2.51 16.54 -4.81
CA ALA A 135 -3.12 17.76 -4.26
C ALA A 135 -2.07 18.79 -3.81
N LEU A 136 -0.98 18.30 -3.17
CA LEU A 136 0.11 19.15 -2.71
C LEU A 136 1.05 19.58 -3.84
N HIS A 137 1.26 18.71 -4.80
CA HIS A 137 2.15 18.89 -5.95
C HIS A 137 1.46 18.48 -7.24
N PRO A 138 0.62 19.34 -7.85
CA PRO A 138 -0.21 18.98 -9.01
C PRO A 138 0.56 18.46 -10.22
N LYS A 139 1.84 18.84 -10.36
CA LYS A 139 2.73 18.34 -11.42
C LYS A 139 3.50 17.08 -11.02
N ALA A 140 3.37 16.60 -9.78
CA ALA A 140 4.14 15.43 -9.35
C ALA A 140 3.67 14.17 -10.07
N LYS A 141 4.63 13.28 -10.37
CA LYS A 141 4.36 11.89 -10.70
C LYS A 141 4.59 11.01 -9.47
N THR A 142 3.81 9.94 -9.38
CA THR A 142 3.82 9.01 -8.25
C THR A 142 4.08 7.61 -8.74
N VAL A 143 5.03 6.94 -8.09
CA VAL A 143 5.38 5.54 -8.33
C VAL A 143 5.15 4.77 -7.05
N PHE A 144 4.14 3.90 -7.02
CA PHE A 144 3.92 3.02 -5.88
C PHE A 144 4.81 1.80 -5.97
N ILE A 145 5.43 1.43 -4.87
CA ILE A 145 6.28 0.24 -4.74
C ILE A 145 5.68 -0.70 -3.70
N GLY A 146 5.33 -1.92 -4.11
CA GLY A 146 4.69 -2.85 -3.20
C GLY A 146 4.73 -4.31 -3.67
N PRO A 147 4.17 -5.24 -2.87
CA PRO A 147 4.29 -6.68 -3.11
C PRO A 147 3.35 -7.21 -4.19
N CYS A 148 2.35 -6.42 -4.61
CA CYS A 148 1.17 -6.97 -5.26
C CYS A 148 0.95 -6.45 -6.69
N LEU A 149 0.86 -7.36 -7.66
CA LEU A 149 0.52 -7.04 -9.05
C LEU A 149 -0.89 -6.44 -9.20
N ALA A 150 -1.83 -6.78 -8.31
CA ALA A 150 -3.18 -6.25 -8.37
C ALA A 150 -3.24 -4.72 -8.16
N LYS A 151 -2.23 -4.12 -7.55
CA LYS A 151 -2.08 -2.66 -7.46
C LYS A 151 -1.90 -1.99 -8.83
N LYS A 152 -1.33 -2.71 -9.81
CA LYS A 152 -1.26 -2.25 -11.20
C LYS A 152 -2.64 -2.18 -11.87
N ALA A 153 -3.58 -3.02 -11.44
CA ALA A 153 -4.97 -2.96 -11.89
C ALA A 153 -5.75 -1.87 -11.13
N GLU A 154 -5.61 -1.81 -9.80
CA GLU A 154 -6.31 -0.83 -8.96
C GLU A 154 -6.11 0.61 -9.44
N ARG A 155 -4.88 1.01 -9.77
CA ARG A 155 -4.61 2.37 -10.26
C ARG A 155 -5.34 2.74 -11.57
N LYS A 156 -5.89 1.74 -12.27
CA LYS A 156 -6.60 1.92 -13.55
C LYS A 156 -8.12 1.86 -13.40
N GLU A 157 -8.62 1.59 -12.19
CA GLU A 157 -10.06 1.64 -11.94
C GLU A 157 -10.58 3.04 -12.26
N PRO A 158 -11.75 3.17 -12.91
CA PRO A 158 -12.27 4.47 -13.39
C PRO A 158 -12.31 5.56 -12.32
N ASP A 159 -12.69 5.20 -11.09
CA ASP A 159 -12.83 6.13 -9.98
C ASP A 159 -11.49 6.49 -9.30
N LEU A 160 -10.40 5.79 -9.66
CA LEU A 160 -9.09 5.88 -9.02
C LEU A 160 -8.00 6.37 -9.96
N VAL A 161 -8.28 6.39 -11.25
CA VAL A 161 -7.32 6.81 -12.29
C VAL A 161 -6.79 8.23 -12.00
N GLY A 162 -5.49 8.43 -12.23
CA GLY A 162 -4.82 9.71 -11.97
C GLY A 162 -4.25 9.87 -10.55
N ALA A 163 -4.64 9.01 -9.59
CA ALA A 163 -4.06 9.05 -8.25
C ALA A 163 -2.61 8.55 -8.24
N VAL A 164 -2.31 7.47 -8.98
CA VAL A 164 -0.98 6.84 -9.05
C VAL A 164 -0.60 6.62 -10.51
N ASP A 165 0.59 7.09 -10.90
CA ASP A 165 1.03 7.01 -12.30
C ASP A 165 1.62 5.65 -12.65
N TYR A 166 2.43 5.07 -11.75
CA TYR A 166 3.11 3.78 -11.98
C TYR A 166 3.11 2.91 -10.73
N VAL A 167 3.22 1.60 -10.93
CA VAL A 167 3.34 0.62 -9.85
C VAL A 167 4.50 -0.32 -10.14
N LEU A 168 5.48 -0.37 -9.26
CA LEU A 168 6.57 -1.34 -9.27
C LEU A 168 6.37 -2.40 -8.18
N THR A 169 6.73 -3.63 -8.49
CA THR A 169 6.86 -4.67 -7.49
C THR A 169 8.23 -4.58 -6.81
N TYR A 170 8.39 -5.20 -5.65
CA TYR A 170 9.71 -5.28 -5.00
C TYR A 170 10.75 -6.00 -5.87
N GLN A 171 10.33 -6.95 -6.71
CA GLN A 171 11.23 -7.59 -7.65
C GLN A 171 11.69 -6.60 -8.73
N GLU A 172 10.78 -5.82 -9.32
CA GLU A 172 11.14 -4.78 -10.30
C GLU A 172 12.07 -3.73 -9.68
N LEU A 173 11.86 -3.36 -8.41
CA LEU A 173 12.76 -2.44 -7.71
C LEU A 173 14.13 -3.07 -7.43
N ARG A 174 14.17 -4.36 -7.08
CA ARG A 174 15.44 -5.09 -6.88
C ARG A 174 16.25 -5.16 -8.15
N ASP A 175 15.58 -5.44 -9.28
CA ASP A 175 16.20 -5.42 -10.60
C ASP A 175 16.79 -4.04 -10.92
N LEU A 176 16.06 -2.96 -10.58
CA LEU A 176 16.49 -1.58 -10.79
C LEU A 176 17.73 -1.24 -9.94
N PHE A 177 17.76 -1.58 -8.66
CA PHE A 177 18.95 -1.38 -7.82
C PHE A 177 20.17 -2.16 -8.35
N SER A 178 19.96 -3.39 -8.83
CA SER A 178 21.02 -4.22 -9.40
C SER A 178 21.62 -3.58 -10.66
N VAL A 179 20.79 -3.14 -11.59
CA VAL A 179 21.24 -2.52 -12.87
C VAL A 179 21.95 -1.19 -12.62
N THR A 180 21.51 -0.43 -11.61
CA THR A 180 22.11 0.87 -11.27
C THR A 180 23.32 0.75 -10.32
N ASN A 181 23.70 -0.48 -9.93
CA ASN A 181 24.79 -0.75 -8.98
C ASN A 181 24.62 -0.01 -7.64
N ILE A 182 23.39 0.14 -7.16
CA ILE A 182 23.10 0.72 -5.85
C ILE A 182 23.21 -0.38 -4.78
N ASP A 183 24.29 -0.33 -4.00
CA ASP A 183 24.46 -1.17 -2.82
C ASP A 183 23.74 -0.52 -1.62
N LEU A 184 22.56 -1.07 -1.27
CA LEU A 184 21.73 -0.54 -0.19
C LEU A 184 22.44 -0.57 1.16
N ALA A 185 23.28 -1.59 1.42
CA ALA A 185 23.94 -1.75 2.71
C ALA A 185 24.91 -0.61 3.03
N SER A 186 25.58 -0.08 1.99
CA SER A 186 26.57 1.00 2.09
C SER A 186 25.97 2.40 2.16
N LEU A 187 24.66 2.57 2.01
CA LEU A 187 24.03 3.88 1.96
C LEU A 187 23.93 4.53 3.35
N PRO A 188 24.10 5.87 3.41
CA PRO A 188 23.83 6.61 4.63
C PRO A 188 22.32 6.66 4.93
N GLU A 189 21.99 6.82 6.21
CA GLU A 189 20.63 7.01 6.68
C GLU A 189 20.10 8.41 6.35
N ASP A 190 18.88 8.46 5.81
CA ASP A 190 18.10 9.68 5.64
C ASP A 190 16.86 9.56 6.54
N ASN A 191 17.01 9.97 7.79
CA ASN A 191 16.00 9.77 8.82
C ASN A 191 14.94 10.88 8.77
N LEU A 192 13.69 10.45 8.62
CA LEU A 192 12.48 11.26 8.76
C LEU A 192 11.53 10.57 9.74
N PRO A 193 10.52 11.28 10.28
CA PRO A 193 9.48 10.63 11.06
C PRO A 193 8.84 9.47 10.30
N HIS A 194 8.59 8.37 11.00
CA HIS A 194 7.98 7.16 10.47
C HIS A 194 6.48 7.12 10.77
N ALA A 195 5.76 6.22 10.08
CA ALA A 195 4.40 5.85 10.42
C ALA A 195 4.34 5.21 11.82
N SER A 196 3.15 5.17 12.41
CA SER A 196 2.91 4.47 13.66
C SER A 196 2.96 2.95 13.49
N GLU A 197 3.00 2.22 14.59
CA GLU A 197 2.91 0.75 14.59
C GLU A 197 1.61 0.27 13.93
N ALA A 198 0.50 0.99 14.12
CA ALA A 198 -0.78 0.68 13.49
C ALA A 198 -0.71 0.72 11.95
N GLY A 199 -0.10 1.74 11.36
CA GLY A 199 0.10 1.81 9.91
C GLY A 199 1.09 0.78 9.38
N ILE A 200 2.13 0.47 10.15
CA ILE A 200 3.12 -0.55 9.80
C ILE A 200 2.50 -1.95 9.87
N SER A 201 1.55 -2.20 10.78
CA SER A 201 0.88 -3.49 10.94
C SER A 201 0.11 -3.96 9.70
N TYR A 202 -0.24 -3.06 8.79
CA TYR A 202 -0.79 -3.40 7.47
C TYR A 202 0.14 -4.28 6.63
N ALA A 203 1.39 -4.46 7.06
CA ALA A 203 2.36 -5.34 6.41
C ALA A 203 2.06 -6.83 6.58
N TYR A 204 1.29 -7.24 7.59
CA TYR A 204 1.06 -8.65 7.91
C TYR A 204 -0.42 -9.02 8.02
N ALA A 205 -0.70 -10.34 7.97
CA ALA A 205 -2.05 -10.87 8.02
C ALA A 205 -2.71 -10.59 9.38
N GLY A 206 -3.90 -9.99 9.37
CA GLY A 206 -4.64 -9.60 10.57
C GLY A 206 -4.31 -8.19 11.07
N GLY A 207 -3.20 -7.59 10.64
CA GLY A 207 -2.74 -6.30 11.15
C GLY A 207 -3.72 -5.14 10.94
N VAL A 208 -4.48 -5.13 9.84
CA VAL A 208 -5.53 -4.12 9.63
C VAL A 208 -6.61 -4.22 10.72
N SER A 209 -7.07 -5.44 11.01
CA SER A 209 -8.09 -5.65 12.03
C SER A 209 -7.57 -5.32 13.43
N GLU A 210 -6.33 -5.69 13.73
CA GLU A 210 -5.66 -5.35 14.99
C GLU A 210 -5.57 -3.82 15.17
N ALA A 211 -5.10 -3.09 14.15
CA ALA A 211 -4.99 -1.64 14.17
C ALA A 211 -6.34 -0.95 14.39
N VAL A 212 -7.38 -1.38 13.67
CA VAL A 212 -8.73 -0.83 13.84
C VAL A 212 -9.28 -1.12 15.23
N THR A 213 -9.10 -2.35 15.74
CA THR A 213 -9.55 -2.74 17.09
C THR A 213 -8.90 -1.87 18.16
N GLU A 214 -7.59 -1.75 18.12
CA GLU A 214 -6.84 -0.95 19.08
C GLU A 214 -7.26 0.51 19.02
N THR A 215 -7.44 1.06 17.82
CA THR A 215 -7.88 2.44 17.65
C THR A 215 -9.31 2.65 18.19
N VAL A 216 -10.25 1.71 17.99
CA VAL A 216 -11.59 1.78 18.58
C VAL A 216 -11.50 1.80 20.10
N HIS A 217 -10.68 0.94 20.71
CA HIS A 217 -10.49 0.92 22.17
C HIS A 217 -9.85 2.22 22.71
N GLN A 218 -8.92 2.81 21.94
CA GLN A 218 -8.33 4.10 22.32
C GLN A 218 -9.34 5.25 22.25
N LEU A 219 -10.21 5.25 21.23
CA LEU A 219 -11.25 6.27 21.06
C LEU A 219 -12.38 6.13 22.08
N ASN A 220 -12.72 4.91 22.46
CA ASN A 220 -13.82 4.61 23.36
C ASN A 220 -13.47 3.43 24.29
N PRO A 221 -12.71 3.67 25.38
CA PRO A 221 -12.20 2.63 26.28
C PRO A 221 -13.28 1.78 26.97
N ASP A 222 -14.46 2.36 27.17
CA ASP A 222 -15.58 1.67 27.83
C ASP A 222 -16.38 0.75 26.90
N ARG A 223 -16.10 0.81 25.60
CA ARG A 223 -16.78 0.00 24.59
C ARG A 223 -16.13 -1.36 24.45
N GLN A 224 -16.85 -2.41 24.82
CA GLN A 224 -16.45 -3.78 24.49
C GLN A 224 -16.76 -4.06 23.02
N VAL A 225 -15.75 -4.36 22.25
CA VAL A 225 -15.86 -4.71 20.83
C VAL A 225 -15.31 -6.12 20.63
N ASP A 226 -16.16 -7.03 20.17
CA ASP A 226 -15.72 -8.38 19.79
C ASP A 226 -15.38 -8.38 18.29
N ILE A 227 -14.11 -8.16 17.96
CA ILE A 227 -13.64 -8.23 16.59
C ILE A 227 -13.15 -9.65 16.30
N LYS A 228 -13.93 -10.39 15.52
CA LYS A 228 -13.56 -11.72 15.04
C LYS A 228 -12.60 -11.61 13.87
N THR A 229 -11.32 -11.80 14.14
CA THR A 229 -10.30 -11.89 13.10
C THR A 229 -10.10 -13.32 12.65
N ARG A 230 -10.04 -13.55 11.33
CA ARG A 230 -9.53 -14.80 10.77
C ARG A 230 -8.31 -14.50 9.94
N LYS A 231 -7.20 -15.14 10.27
CA LYS A 231 -6.01 -15.11 9.41
C LYS A 231 -6.30 -15.94 8.17
N ALA A 232 -6.03 -15.37 7.00
CA ALA A 232 -6.00 -16.12 5.76
C ALA A 232 -4.66 -16.85 5.71
N ASP A 233 -4.63 -18.04 6.27
CA ASP A 233 -3.51 -18.96 6.10
C ASP A 233 -3.67 -19.56 4.70
N GLY A 234 -2.78 -19.15 3.77
CA GLY A 234 -2.78 -19.57 2.36
C GLY A 234 -2.46 -21.05 2.15
#